data_61a068c0ef571f7aa3dbf578185c5318
#
_entry.id   61a068c0ef571f7aa3dbf578185c5318
#
_cell.length_a   1.000
_cell.length_b   1.000
_cell.length_c   1.000
_cell.angle_alpha   90.00
_cell.angle_beta   90.00
_cell.angle_gamma   90.00
#
_symmetry.space_group_name_H-M   'P 1'
#
loop_
_entity.id
_entity.type
_entity.pdbx_description
1 polymer ?
#
loop_
_entity_poly.entity_id
_entity_poly.type
_entity_poly.pdbx_seq_one_letter_code
_entity_poly.pdbx_strand_id
1 'polypeptide(L)'
;KAFYILVPFFKKTEDDNGEDAQVLYGFGAKPVFRLEDTDGDPLDYEQIELPELPLLERAEKWGVSVKAIPGNYRYYGCYSSNRRQISLATKDECVFFHELSHLAHHKIKGELKAGQDPIQEIVAELSAQALCRIVGKQPHDTLGNSHRYIERYAEKLKISPYSACLRVMSETEKVLSLILKADEEKPVN
;
A
#
# COMPACT_ATOMS: atom_id res chain seq x y z
N LYS A 1 -11.01 4.79 25.56
CA LYS A 1 -12.36 4.33 25.14
C LYS A 1 -12.23 2.91 24.60
N ALA A 2 -13.01 1.94 25.16
CA ALA A 2 -13.01 0.57 24.66
C ALA A 2 -13.71 0.44 23.31
N PHE A 3 -13.12 -0.37 22.42
CA PHE A 3 -13.76 -0.91 21.23
C PHE A 3 -14.07 -2.37 21.49
N TYR A 4 -15.09 -2.91 20.86
CA TYR A 4 -15.44 -4.32 20.99
C TYR A 4 -15.21 -5.03 19.67
N ILE A 5 -14.49 -6.16 19.73
CA ILE A 5 -14.30 -7.04 18.58
C ILE A 5 -15.05 -8.34 18.82
N LEU A 6 -15.58 -8.94 17.74
CA LEU A 6 -16.14 -10.27 17.78
C LEU A 6 -15.03 -11.30 17.65
N VAL A 7 -14.92 -12.17 18.66
CA VAL A 7 -13.95 -13.25 18.70
C VAL A 7 -14.68 -14.56 18.52
N PRO A 8 -14.32 -15.40 17.53
CA PRO A 8 -14.95 -16.70 17.33
C PRO A 8 -14.56 -17.67 18.45
N PHE A 9 -15.51 -18.48 18.89
CA PHE A 9 -15.29 -19.58 19.81
C PHE A 9 -15.36 -20.90 19.07
N PHE A 10 -14.31 -21.71 19.23
CA PHE A 10 -14.20 -23.03 18.65
C PHE A 10 -14.29 -24.09 19.74
N LYS A 11 -15.01 -25.16 19.46
CA LYS A 11 -15.04 -26.36 20.29
C LYS A 11 -14.23 -27.44 19.57
N LYS A 12 -13.34 -28.08 20.31
CA LYS A 12 -12.69 -29.29 19.83
C LYS A 12 -13.70 -30.43 19.75
N THR A 13 -13.70 -31.13 18.67
CA THR A 13 -14.50 -32.33 18.39
C THR A 13 -13.63 -33.31 17.62
N GLU A 14 -14.03 -34.54 17.54
CA GLU A 14 -13.42 -35.53 16.66
C GLU A 14 -14.25 -35.54 15.34
N ASP A 15 -13.60 -35.63 14.22
CA ASP A 15 -14.26 -35.86 12.94
C ASP A 15 -14.65 -37.34 12.76
N ASP A 16 -15.32 -37.66 11.65
CA ASP A 16 -15.75 -39.02 11.33
C ASP A 16 -14.59 -40.04 11.15
N ASN A 17 -13.34 -39.54 11.08
CA ASN A 17 -12.12 -40.33 10.98
C ASN A 17 -11.35 -40.43 12.32
N GLY A 18 -11.87 -39.82 13.40
CA GLY A 18 -11.24 -39.79 14.72
C GLY A 18 -10.10 -38.77 14.83
N GLU A 19 -9.99 -37.82 13.92
CA GLU A 19 -9.00 -36.73 13.98
C GLU A 19 -9.56 -35.50 14.72
N ASP A 20 -8.66 -34.76 15.39
CA ASP A 20 -9.01 -33.52 16.11
C ASP A 20 -9.55 -32.48 15.10
N ALA A 21 -10.82 -32.14 15.20
CA ALA A 21 -11.49 -31.10 14.44
C ALA A 21 -11.91 -29.93 15.35
N GLN A 22 -12.00 -28.73 14.78
CA GLN A 22 -12.49 -27.55 15.47
C GLN A 22 -13.79 -27.06 14.81
N VAL A 23 -14.85 -27.00 15.59
CA VAL A 23 -16.15 -26.50 15.11
C VAL A 23 -16.42 -25.13 15.75
N LEU A 24 -16.74 -24.15 14.91
CA LEU A 24 -17.19 -22.84 15.36
C LEU A 24 -18.59 -22.98 16.00
N TYR A 25 -18.73 -22.60 17.27
CA TYR A 25 -20.02 -22.68 17.97
C TYR A 25 -20.59 -21.33 18.37
N GLY A 26 -19.84 -20.22 18.20
CA GLY A 26 -20.37 -18.90 18.49
C GLY A 26 -19.32 -17.79 18.44
N PHE A 27 -19.76 -16.59 18.75
CA PHE A 27 -18.92 -15.40 18.84
C PHE A 27 -19.17 -14.71 20.19
N GLY A 28 -18.09 -14.14 20.76
CA GLY A 28 -18.17 -13.29 21.93
C GLY A 28 -17.56 -11.92 21.68
N ALA A 29 -18.07 -10.91 22.34
CA ALA A 29 -17.50 -9.58 22.31
C ALA A 29 -16.34 -9.47 23.30
N LYS A 30 -15.15 -9.06 22.84
CA LYS A 30 -14.01 -8.73 23.71
C LYS A 30 -13.65 -7.26 23.57
N PRO A 31 -13.41 -6.54 24.69
CA PRO A 31 -12.95 -5.17 24.64
C PRO A 31 -11.49 -5.14 24.19
N VAL A 32 -11.19 -4.18 23.30
CA VAL A 32 -9.84 -3.82 22.88
C VAL A 32 -9.67 -2.30 23.03
N PHE A 33 -8.47 -1.88 23.32
CA PHE A 33 -8.11 -0.50 23.52
C PHE A 33 -7.06 -0.09 22.52
N ARG A 34 -7.06 1.18 22.12
CA ARG A 34 -5.90 1.72 21.42
C ARG A 34 -4.76 1.84 22.42
N LEU A 35 -3.53 1.72 21.94
CA LEU A 35 -2.35 1.84 22.80
C LEU A 35 -2.33 3.19 23.53
N GLU A 36 -2.71 4.26 22.84
CA GLU A 36 -2.76 5.62 23.36
C GLU A 36 -3.83 5.82 24.43
N ASP A 37 -4.79 4.89 24.56
CA ASP A 37 -5.84 4.89 25.59
C ASP A 37 -5.47 3.96 26.79
N THR A 38 -4.22 3.49 26.87
CA THR A 38 -3.73 2.62 27.95
C THR A 38 -2.57 3.28 28.69
N ASP A 39 -2.51 3.06 29.99
CA ASP A 39 -1.40 3.45 30.86
C ASP A 39 -0.62 2.18 31.25
N GLY A 40 0.70 2.26 31.34
CA GLY A 40 1.57 1.15 31.73
C GLY A 40 3.01 1.33 31.24
N ASP A 41 3.80 0.30 31.48
CA ASP A 41 5.17 0.27 30.96
C ASP A 41 5.15 0.27 29.44
N PRO A 42 6.12 0.94 28.77
CA PRO A 42 6.25 0.88 27.34
C PRO A 42 6.33 -0.58 26.87
N LEU A 43 5.48 -0.95 25.94
CA LEU A 43 5.60 -2.27 25.32
C LEU A 43 6.83 -2.24 24.40
N ASP A 44 7.70 -3.24 24.54
CA ASP A 44 8.78 -3.49 23.59
C ASP A 44 8.16 -3.93 22.25
N TYR A 45 7.77 -2.93 21.44
CA TYR A 45 7.50 -3.20 20.05
C TYR A 45 8.85 -3.27 19.34
N GLU A 46 9.08 -4.32 18.58
CA GLU A 46 10.07 -4.26 17.53
C GLU A 46 9.75 -3.03 16.67
N GLN A 47 10.57 -2.00 16.77
CA GLN A 47 10.48 -0.88 15.84
C GLN A 47 10.76 -1.47 14.47
N ILE A 48 9.72 -1.51 13.64
CA ILE A 48 9.88 -1.98 12.27
C ILE A 48 10.70 -0.90 11.57
N GLU A 49 11.97 -1.21 11.33
CA GLU A 49 12.85 -0.32 10.61
C GLU A 49 12.40 -0.20 9.15
N LEU A 50 12.40 1.04 8.68
CA LEU A 50 12.15 1.30 7.28
C LEU A 50 13.34 0.73 6.49
N PRO A 51 13.12 -0.10 5.44
CA PRO A 51 14.22 -0.54 4.59
C PRO A 51 14.85 0.64 3.86
N GLU A 52 16.07 0.47 3.33
CA GLU A 52 16.62 1.42 2.38
C GLU A 52 15.73 1.47 1.14
N LEU A 53 15.06 2.60 0.95
CA LEU A 53 14.15 2.81 -0.15
C LEU A 53 14.77 3.79 -1.14
N PRO A 54 15.06 3.38 -2.38
CA PRO A 54 15.46 4.32 -3.42
C PRO A 54 14.39 5.40 -3.61
N LEU A 55 14.79 6.64 -3.84
CA LEU A 55 13.89 7.78 -4.03
C LEU A 55 13.05 8.16 -2.79
N LEU A 56 13.44 7.70 -1.59
CA LEU A 56 12.79 8.10 -0.33
C LEU A 56 12.79 9.62 -0.16
N GLU A 57 13.90 10.25 -0.51
CA GLU A 57 14.10 11.69 -0.45
C GLU A 57 13.07 12.49 -1.27
N ARG A 58 12.41 11.87 -2.25
CA ARG A 58 11.33 12.51 -3.03
C ARG A 58 10.10 12.75 -2.17
N ALA A 59 9.68 11.74 -1.42
CA ALA A 59 8.55 11.88 -0.50
C ALA A 59 8.86 12.93 0.56
N GLU A 60 10.08 12.92 1.13
CA GLU A 60 10.53 13.87 2.14
C GLU A 60 10.57 15.31 1.62
N LYS A 61 11.17 15.56 0.45
CA LYS A 61 11.17 16.87 -0.23
C LYS A 61 9.75 17.39 -0.49
N TRP A 62 8.80 16.50 -0.70
CA TRP A 62 7.39 16.87 -0.87
C TRP A 62 6.63 16.98 0.44
N GLY A 63 7.34 16.88 1.58
CA GLY A 63 6.78 17.03 2.92
C GLY A 63 5.86 15.88 3.32
N VAL A 64 6.14 14.68 2.81
CA VAL A 64 5.39 13.45 3.13
C VAL A 64 6.30 12.51 3.91
N SER A 65 5.86 12.09 5.09
CA SER A 65 6.61 11.12 5.89
C SER A 65 6.37 9.70 5.39
N VAL A 66 7.41 8.86 5.42
CA VAL A 66 7.31 7.44 5.13
C VAL A 66 7.54 6.65 6.42
N LYS A 67 6.66 5.71 6.74
CA LYS A 67 6.74 4.92 7.97
C LYS A 67 6.47 3.45 7.69
N ALA A 68 7.28 2.59 8.30
CA ALA A 68 6.97 1.18 8.40
C ALA A 68 5.88 0.96 9.47
N ILE A 69 4.95 0.08 9.17
CA ILE A 69 3.85 -0.31 10.07
C ILE A 69 3.75 -1.84 10.12
N PRO A 70 3.22 -2.40 11.21
CA PRO A 70 2.94 -3.84 11.26
C PRO A 70 1.99 -4.28 10.15
N GLY A 71 2.18 -5.49 9.65
CA GLY A 71 1.27 -6.10 8.68
C GLY A 71 -0.17 -6.17 9.22
N ASN A 72 -1.14 -5.80 8.40
CA ASN A 72 -2.54 -5.68 8.83
C ASN A 72 -3.52 -6.50 7.98
N TYR A 73 -3.02 -7.34 7.07
CA TYR A 73 -3.82 -8.19 6.14
C TYR A 73 -4.76 -7.43 5.20
N ARG A 74 -4.75 -6.09 5.20
CA ARG A 74 -5.64 -5.27 4.35
C ARG A 74 -4.92 -4.66 3.16
N TYR A 75 -3.69 -4.17 3.40
CA TYR A 75 -2.86 -3.54 2.39
C TYR A 75 -1.38 -3.68 2.75
N TYR A 76 -0.53 -3.63 1.76
CA TYR A 76 0.92 -3.61 1.93
C TYR A 76 1.48 -2.20 1.99
N GLY A 77 0.82 -1.25 1.36
CA GLY A 77 1.12 0.17 1.38
C GLY A 77 -0.14 1.03 1.38
N CYS A 78 -0.01 2.28 1.79
CA CYS A 78 -1.08 3.26 1.74
C CYS A 78 -0.53 4.69 1.76
N TYR A 79 -0.87 5.47 0.75
CA TYR A 79 -0.67 6.92 0.76
C TYR A 79 -1.90 7.62 1.32
N SER A 80 -1.70 8.48 2.31
CA SER A 80 -2.73 9.34 2.91
C SER A 80 -2.40 10.81 2.68
N SER A 81 -3.15 11.46 1.81
CA SER A 81 -3.01 12.89 1.54
C SER A 81 -3.27 13.75 2.79
N ASN A 82 -4.32 13.43 3.55
CA ASN A 82 -4.70 14.16 4.76
C ASN A 82 -3.64 14.09 5.86
N ARG A 83 -2.96 12.96 6.00
CA ARG A 83 -1.88 12.76 6.98
C ARG A 83 -0.52 13.13 6.44
N ARG A 84 -0.41 13.40 5.14
CA ARG A 84 0.87 13.57 4.44
C ARG A 84 1.84 12.44 4.76
N GLN A 85 1.38 11.20 4.61
CA GLN A 85 2.12 10.03 5.04
C GLN A 85 1.93 8.87 4.06
N ILE A 86 3.04 8.17 3.79
CA ILE A 86 3.06 6.83 3.20
C ILE A 86 3.32 5.84 4.33
N SER A 87 2.47 4.82 4.45
CA SER A 87 2.62 3.73 5.42
C SER A 87 2.91 2.43 4.69
N LEU A 88 3.95 1.71 5.09
CA LEU A 88 4.39 0.46 4.46
C LEU A 88 4.32 -0.69 5.45
N ALA A 89 3.57 -1.74 5.13
CA ALA A 89 3.46 -2.98 5.88
C ALA A 89 4.33 -4.11 5.26
N THR A 90 5.27 -3.76 4.41
CA THR A 90 6.19 -4.65 3.71
C THR A 90 7.52 -3.95 3.45
N LYS A 91 8.55 -4.75 3.20
CA LYS A 91 9.87 -4.24 2.78
C LYS A 91 10.02 -4.18 1.24
N ASP A 92 8.96 -4.49 0.49
CA ASP A 92 8.96 -4.47 -0.97
C ASP A 92 8.98 -3.03 -1.51
N GLU A 93 10.04 -2.67 -2.18
CA GLU A 93 10.23 -1.35 -2.77
C GLU A 93 9.18 -1.03 -3.85
N CYS A 94 8.67 -2.05 -4.55
CA CYS A 94 7.61 -1.86 -5.54
C CYS A 94 6.33 -1.30 -4.90
N VAL A 95 6.02 -1.70 -3.67
CA VAL A 95 4.89 -1.13 -2.91
C VAL A 95 5.16 0.32 -2.56
N PHE A 96 6.39 0.66 -2.14
CA PHE A 96 6.75 2.05 -1.91
C PHE A 96 6.61 2.89 -3.18
N PHE A 97 7.09 2.41 -4.31
CA PHE A 97 6.96 3.13 -5.59
C PHE A 97 5.51 3.30 -6.04
N HIS A 98 4.64 2.34 -5.74
CA HIS A 98 3.20 2.45 -5.97
C HIS A 98 2.62 3.64 -5.19
N GLU A 99 2.90 3.72 -3.90
CA GLU A 99 2.43 4.81 -3.04
C GLU A 99 3.07 6.17 -3.38
N LEU A 100 4.35 6.17 -3.74
CA LEU A 100 5.06 7.36 -4.24
C LEU A 100 4.44 7.87 -5.55
N SER A 101 3.98 6.95 -6.40
CA SER A 101 3.31 7.30 -7.66
C SER A 101 1.93 7.93 -7.41
N HIS A 102 1.18 7.46 -6.42
CA HIS A 102 -0.04 8.12 -5.98
C HIS A 102 0.23 9.54 -5.44
N LEU A 103 1.29 9.72 -4.64
CA LEU A 103 1.71 11.04 -4.18
C LEU A 103 2.07 11.97 -5.35
N ALA A 104 2.86 11.51 -6.31
CA ALA A 104 3.23 12.29 -7.48
C ALA A 104 2.01 12.63 -8.35
N HIS A 105 1.12 11.66 -8.55
CA HIS A 105 -0.13 11.85 -9.29
C HIS A 105 -1.04 12.88 -8.61
N HIS A 106 -1.12 12.85 -7.27
CA HIS A 106 -1.82 13.85 -6.48
C HIS A 106 -1.23 15.25 -6.69
N LYS A 107 0.09 15.38 -6.68
CA LYS A 107 0.76 16.67 -6.94
C LYS A 107 0.46 17.23 -8.34
N ILE A 108 0.32 16.36 -9.34
CA ILE A 108 0.02 16.75 -10.72
C ILE A 108 -1.46 17.15 -10.88
N LYS A 109 -2.37 16.41 -10.26
CA LYS A 109 -3.83 16.62 -10.43
C LYS A 109 -4.41 17.63 -9.43
N GLY A 110 -3.72 17.89 -8.30
CA GLY A 110 -4.20 18.69 -7.18
C GLY A 110 -5.14 17.92 -6.25
N GLU A 111 -5.94 17.01 -6.77
CA GLU A 111 -6.82 16.13 -5.99
C GLU A 111 -7.00 14.78 -6.70
N LEU A 112 -6.99 13.72 -5.91
CA LEU A 112 -7.30 12.37 -6.38
C LEU A 112 -8.71 11.98 -5.95
N LYS A 113 -9.37 11.16 -6.76
CA LYS A 113 -10.65 10.59 -6.38
C LYS A 113 -10.46 9.68 -5.16
N ALA A 114 -11.39 9.77 -4.24
CA ALA A 114 -11.40 8.92 -3.05
C ALA A 114 -11.57 7.43 -3.42
N GLY A 115 -10.94 6.57 -2.66
CA GLY A 115 -10.97 5.12 -2.87
C GLY A 115 -10.05 4.66 -4.01
N GLN A 116 -10.29 3.44 -4.48
CA GLN A 116 -9.48 2.80 -5.53
C GLN A 116 -10.07 3.12 -6.92
N ASP A 117 -9.77 4.31 -7.44
CA ASP A 117 -10.16 4.66 -8.82
C ASP A 117 -9.31 3.86 -9.82
N PRO A 118 -9.92 3.14 -10.78
CA PRO A 118 -9.21 2.26 -11.69
C PRO A 118 -8.08 2.92 -12.48
N ILE A 119 -8.27 4.15 -12.92
CA ILE A 119 -7.25 4.88 -13.70
C ILE A 119 -6.04 5.21 -12.81
N GLN A 120 -6.28 5.70 -11.59
CA GLN A 120 -5.22 6.05 -10.64
C GLN A 120 -4.41 4.82 -10.22
N GLU A 121 -5.08 3.69 -9.99
CA GLU A 121 -4.42 2.44 -9.63
C GLU A 121 -3.54 1.89 -10.76
N ILE A 122 -4.02 1.97 -12.02
CA ILE A 122 -3.22 1.53 -13.17
C ILE A 122 -2.02 2.45 -13.40
N VAL A 123 -2.19 3.78 -13.24
CA VAL A 123 -1.06 4.73 -13.29
C VAL A 123 -0.02 4.40 -12.22
N ALA A 124 -0.45 4.18 -10.97
CA ALA A 124 0.44 3.87 -9.86
C ALA A 124 1.21 2.56 -10.10
N GLU A 125 0.51 1.51 -10.54
CA GLU A 125 1.14 0.21 -10.79
C GLU A 125 2.15 0.24 -11.95
N LEU A 126 1.80 0.86 -13.09
CA LEU A 126 2.73 1.01 -14.21
C LEU A 126 3.95 1.84 -13.83
N SER A 127 3.74 2.94 -13.08
CA SER A 127 4.84 3.78 -12.61
C SER A 127 5.76 3.02 -11.66
N ALA A 128 5.20 2.24 -10.72
CA ALA A 128 5.97 1.43 -9.78
C ALA A 128 6.85 0.41 -10.51
N GLN A 129 6.29 -0.30 -11.48
CA GLN A 129 7.03 -1.28 -12.29
C GLN A 129 8.17 -0.63 -13.10
N ALA A 130 7.93 0.56 -13.64
CA ALA A 130 8.97 1.31 -14.35
C ALA A 130 10.07 1.78 -13.39
N LEU A 131 9.71 2.33 -12.23
CA LEU A 131 10.66 2.79 -11.21
C LEU A 131 11.53 1.65 -10.69
N CYS A 132 10.95 0.48 -10.38
CA CYS A 132 11.72 -0.70 -9.98
C CYS A 132 12.84 -1.03 -10.99
N ARG A 133 12.53 -0.99 -12.27
CA ARG A 133 13.51 -1.26 -13.34
C ARG A 133 14.55 -0.15 -13.47
N ILE A 134 14.14 1.12 -13.37
CA ILE A 134 15.05 2.28 -13.48
C ILE A 134 16.08 2.29 -12.36
N VAL A 135 15.67 1.93 -11.12
CA VAL A 135 16.61 1.85 -9.99
C VAL A 135 17.40 0.54 -9.93
N GLY A 136 17.29 -0.31 -10.94
CA GLY A 136 18.03 -1.58 -11.05
C GLY A 136 17.52 -2.69 -10.14
N LYS A 137 16.32 -2.54 -9.57
CA LYS A 137 15.65 -3.60 -8.81
C LYS A 137 14.91 -4.51 -9.79
N GLN A 138 15.31 -5.79 -9.81
CA GLN A 138 14.55 -6.79 -10.55
C GLN A 138 13.27 -7.07 -9.76
N PRO A 139 12.08 -6.81 -10.29
CA PRO A 139 10.85 -7.22 -9.63
C PRO A 139 10.77 -8.74 -9.70
N HIS A 140 11.37 -9.43 -8.72
CA HIS A 140 11.23 -10.86 -8.57
C HIS A 140 9.75 -11.17 -8.38
N ASP A 141 9.17 -11.98 -9.25
CA ASP A 141 7.81 -12.52 -9.20
C ASP A 141 6.64 -11.51 -9.26
N THR A 142 6.91 -10.20 -9.35
CA THR A 142 5.83 -9.18 -9.32
C THR A 142 5.14 -8.97 -10.66
N LEU A 143 5.76 -9.30 -11.79
CA LEU A 143 5.15 -9.08 -13.12
C LEU A 143 3.80 -9.79 -13.26
N GLY A 144 3.68 -11.03 -12.80
CA GLY A 144 2.42 -11.76 -12.80
C GLY A 144 1.37 -11.14 -11.87
N ASN A 145 1.80 -10.62 -10.73
CA ASN A 145 0.93 -9.95 -9.78
C ASN A 145 0.48 -8.59 -10.32
N SER A 146 1.40 -7.82 -10.90
CA SER A 146 1.10 -6.53 -11.53
C SER A 146 0.16 -6.68 -12.72
N HIS A 147 0.34 -7.72 -13.55
CA HIS A 147 -0.60 -7.99 -14.63
C HIS A 147 -2.01 -8.25 -14.10
N ARG A 148 -2.17 -9.13 -13.10
CA ARG A 148 -3.48 -9.42 -12.48
C ARG A 148 -4.07 -8.17 -11.81
N TYR A 149 -3.23 -7.33 -11.22
CA TYR A 149 -3.67 -6.08 -10.62
C TYR A 149 -4.26 -5.15 -11.67
N ILE A 150 -3.54 -4.92 -12.77
CA ILE A 150 -4.01 -4.09 -13.90
C ILE A 150 -5.26 -4.71 -14.53
N GLU A 151 -5.29 -6.02 -14.76
CA GLU A 151 -6.44 -6.75 -15.30
C GLU A 151 -7.70 -6.50 -14.47
N ARG A 152 -7.62 -6.64 -13.14
CA ARG A 152 -8.73 -6.38 -12.22
C ARG A 152 -9.31 -4.96 -12.35
N TYR A 153 -8.46 -3.96 -12.56
CA TYR A 153 -8.91 -2.57 -12.74
C TYR A 153 -9.37 -2.29 -14.17
N ALA A 154 -8.78 -2.91 -15.17
CA ALA A 154 -9.23 -2.84 -16.56
C ALA A 154 -10.64 -3.43 -16.73
N GLU A 155 -10.96 -4.52 -16.03
CA GLU A 155 -12.30 -5.11 -15.98
C GLU A 155 -13.35 -4.12 -15.45
N LYS A 156 -13.01 -3.33 -14.41
CA LYS A 156 -13.90 -2.27 -13.90
C LYS A 156 -14.16 -1.18 -14.95
N LEU A 157 -13.22 -0.95 -15.84
CA LEU A 157 -13.33 -0.02 -16.96
C LEU A 157 -13.97 -0.65 -18.21
N LYS A 158 -14.22 -1.96 -18.20
CA LYS A 158 -14.74 -2.76 -19.33
C LYS A 158 -13.86 -2.66 -20.59
N ILE A 159 -12.55 -2.66 -20.42
CA ILE A 159 -11.56 -2.65 -21.50
C ILE A 159 -10.48 -3.70 -21.26
N SER A 160 -9.69 -4.03 -22.28
CA SER A 160 -8.56 -4.94 -22.12
C SER A 160 -7.45 -4.32 -21.26
N PRO A 161 -6.62 -5.13 -20.57
CA PRO A 161 -5.45 -4.63 -19.82
C PRO A 161 -4.52 -3.79 -20.70
N TYR A 162 -4.30 -4.21 -21.94
CA TYR A 162 -3.49 -3.48 -22.92
C TYR A 162 -4.06 -2.09 -23.22
N SER A 163 -5.37 -2.02 -23.49
CA SER A 163 -6.05 -0.75 -23.74
C SER A 163 -6.04 0.16 -22.50
N ALA A 164 -6.15 -0.43 -21.30
CA ALA A 164 -6.06 0.30 -20.05
C ALA A 164 -4.67 0.94 -19.87
N CYS A 165 -3.60 0.18 -20.11
CA CYS A 165 -2.22 0.68 -20.06
C CYS A 165 -2.00 1.82 -21.07
N LEU A 166 -2.42 1.65 -22.31
CA LEU A 166 -2.30 2.71 -23.34
C LEU A 166 -3.04 3.99 -22.93
N ARG A 167 -4.23 3.84 -22.34
CA ARG A 167 -5.06 4.96 -21.89
C ARG A 167 -4.38 5.84 -20.85
N VAL A 168 -3.57 5.26 -19.99
CA VAL A 168 -2.91 5.99 -18.90
C VAL A 168 -1.46 6.37 -19.18
N MET A 169 -0.92 6.03 -20.34
CA MET A 169 0.50 6.20 -20.68
C MET A 169 0.99 7.62 -20.44
N SER A 170 0.25 8.63 -20.91
CA SER A 170 0.63 10.04 -20.73
C SER A 170 0.63 10.49 -19.28
N GLU A 171 -0.29 9.96 -18.45
CA GLU A 171 -0.32 10.28 -17.03
C GLU A 171 0.84 9.57 -16.29
N THR A 172 1.12 8.33 -16.65
CA THR A 172 2.27 7.56 -16.14
C THR A 172 3.58 8.28 -16.48
N GLU A 173 3.75 8.77 -17.70
CA GLU A 173 4.94 9.55 -18.11
C GLU A 173 5.12 10.82 -17.26
N LYS A 174 4.05 11.56 -17.00
CA LYS A 174 4.10 12.75 -16.14
C LYS A 174 4.49 12.41 -14.70
N VAL A 175 3.93 11.32 -14.15
CA VAL A 175 4.26 10.83 -12.81
C VAL A 175 5.73 10.45 -12.72
N LEU A 176 6.23 9.66 -13.67
CA LEU A 176 7.63 9.26 -13.72
C LEU A 176 8.55 10.47 -13.88
N SER A 177 8.21 11.39 -14.80
CA SER A 177 8.99 12.61 -15.00
C SER A 177 9.07 13.46 -13.73
N LEU A 178 7.98 13.61 -12.99
CA LEU A 178 7.99 14.36 -11.73
C LEU A 178 8.85 13.68 -10.67
N ILE A 179 8.79 12.36 -10.54
CA ILE A 179 9.57 11.62 -9.56
C ILE A 179 11.07 11.67 -9.90
N LEU A 180 11.43 11.50 -11.17
CA LEU A 180 12.82 11.36 -11.61
C LEU A 180 13.54 12.71 -11.80
N LYS A 181 12.82 13.78 -12.21
CA LYS A 181 13.41 15.10 -12.53
C LYS A 181 13.38 16.10 -11.37
N ALA A 182 12.95 15.71 -10.20
CA ALA A 182 12.81 16.63 -9.05
C ALA A 182 14.13 17.28 -8.56
N ASP A 183 15.29 16.94 -9.14
CA ASP A 183 16.58 17.61 -8.83
C ASP A 183 16.85 18.84 -9.70
N GLU A 184 16.02 19.10 -10.73
CA GLU A 184 16.22 20.27 -11.62
C GLU A 184 15.47 21.52 -11.14
N GLU A 185 14.66 21.47 -10.08
CA GLU A 185 14.08 22.66 -9.48
C GLU A 185 15.17 23.48 -8.76
N LYS A 186 15.70 24.48 -9.44
CA LYS A 186 16.57 25.51 -8.84
C LYS A 186 15.87 26.11 -7.62
N PRO A 187 16.61 26.40 -6.53
CA PRO A 187 16.04 27.14 -5.42
C PRO A 187 15.47 28.46 -5.96
N VAL A 188 14.23 28.71 -5.71
CA VAL A 188 13.61 30.04 -5.94
C VAL A 188 14.31 30.99 -5.00
N ASN A 189 15.10 31.90 -5.56
CA ASN A 189 15.73 33.03 -4.85
C ASN A 189 14.69 33.97 -4.29
#